data_be0d3f591283d27b2a51b3b636fd4b7a
#
_entry.id   be0d3f591283d27b2a51b3b636fd4b7a
#
_cell.length_a   1.000
_cell.length_b   1.000
_cell.length_c   1.000
_cell.angle_alpha   90.00
_cell.angle_beta   90.00
_cell.angle_gamma   90.00
#
_symmetry.space_group_name_H-M   'P 1'
#
loop_
_entity.id
_entity.type
_entity.pdbx_description
1 polymer ?
#
loop_
_entity_poly.entity_id
_entity_poly.type
_entity_poly.pdbx_seq_one_letter_code
_entity_poly.pdbx_strand_id
1 'polypeptide(L)'
;MEKQKYIMEILKENGYEPIYYSYKPFTLNNIYYEQILAKFPNSLWIAGYGLNDGTANFEYFPSMDGIRWWQYSSNPYDKNIVLLDDEEAKPKWKKNDTGYWYEHPDGSYPKEEWEKIGGVWYYFDAKGYCLTSQWFKENDKWYYFKENGAMAIGWVFVNGKWYYLDASGAMVTGWVQYKDKLYHLKEENGEMSSEELVKVEG
;
A
#
# COMPACT_ATOMS: atom_id res chain seq x y z
N MET A 1 8.26 24.43 9.01
CA MET A 1 6.97 23.81 8.76
C MET A 1 7.00 22.77 7.66
N GLU A 2 7.35 23.15 6.45
CA GLU A 2 7.58 22.21 5.34
C GLU A 2 8.67 21.17 5.64
N LYS A 3 9.67 21.54 6.47
CA LYS A 3 10.78 20.64 6.79
C LYS A 3 10.38 19.36 7.51
N GLN A 4 9.46 19.41 8.47
CA GLN A 4 9.01 18.22 9.21
C GLN A 4 8.26 17.26 8.28
N LYS A 5 7.30 17.80 7.52
CA LYS A 5 6.55 17.03 6.53
C LYS A 5 7.47 16.41 5.47
N TYR A 6 8.42 17.18 4.96
CA TYR A 6 9.41 16.73 3.98
C TYR A 6 10.30 15.60 4.53
N ILE A 7 10.77 15.72 5.78
CA ILE A 7 11.57 14.65 6.42
C ILE A 7 10.73 13.37 6.57
N MET A 8 9.47 13.48 6.99
CA MET A 8 8.57 12.34 7.12
C MET A 8 8.29 11.67 5.77
N GLU A 9 8.18 12.45 4.69
CA GLU A 9 8.05 11.94 3.32
C GLU A 9 9.29 11.13 2.91
N ILE A 10 10.48 11.68 3.11
CA ILE A 10 11.74 10.95 2.81
C ILE A 10 11.84 9.65 3.61
N LEU A 11 11.49 9.67 4.89
CA LEU A 11 11.50 8.45 5.71
C LEU A 11 10.56 7.38 5.14
N LYS A 12 9.35 7.77 4.78
CA LYS A 12 8.34 6.85 4.19
C LYS A 12 8.80 6.30 2.84
N GLU A 13 9.37 7.14 1.97
CA GLU A 13 9.90 6.73 0.66
C GLU A 13 11.06 5.72 0.78
N ASN A 14 11.81 5.77 1.88
CA ASN A 14 12.89 4.83 2.18
C ASN A 14 12.45 3.62 3.03
N GLY A 15 11.14 3.38 3.17
CA GLY A 15 10.58 2.20 3.85
C GLY A 15 10.54 2.31 5.38
N TYR A 16 10.76 3.50 5.94
CA TYR A 16 10.60 3.74 7.37
C TYR A 16 9.19 4.24 7.67
N GLU A 17 8.69 3.93 8.85
CA GLU A 17 7.44 4.50 9.34
C GLU A 17 7.72 5.81 10.07
N PRO A 18 7.31 6.96 9.51
CA PRO A 18 7.64 8.25 10.09
C PRO A 18 6.75 8.53 11.30
N ILE A 19 7.38 8.92 12.41
CA ILE A 19 6.70 9.33 13.64
C ILE A 19 7.20 10.70 14.05
N TYR A 20 6.25 11.58 14.37
CA TYR A 20 6.55 12.91 14.86
C TYR A 20 6.46 12.95 16.40
N TYR A 21 7.61 13.15 17.05
CA TYR A 21 7.69 13.30 18.50
C TYR A 21 7.63 14.76 18.92
N SER A 22 6.78 15.08 19.90
CA SER A 22 6.67 16.41 20.48
C SER A 22 5.88 16.36 21.80
N TYR A 23 5.60 17.54 22.37
CA TYR A 23 4.65 17.70 23.47
C TYR A 23 3.46 18.55 23.03
N LYS A 24 2.27 18.30 23.64
CA LYS A 24 0.99 18.83 23.15
C LYS A 24 0.97 20.34 22.94
N PRO A 25 1.39 21.22 23.89
CA PRO A 25 1.35 22.66 23.68
C PRO A 25 2.17 23.12 22.48
N PHE A 26 3.35 22.54 22.27
CA PHE A 26 4.18 22.89 21.11
C PHE A 26 3.54 22.40 19.81
N THR A 27 3.00 21.20 19.78
CA THR A 27 2.33 20.64 18.62
C THR A 27 1.14 21.50 18.19
N LEU A 28 0.26 21.87 19.13
CA LEU A 28 -0.91 22.68 18.83
C LEU A 28 -0.57 24.11 18.37
N ASN A 29 0.49 24.71 18.94
CA ASN A 29 0.79 26.11 18.71
C ASN A 29 1.81 26.39 17.61
N ASN A 30 2.63 25.41 17.24
CA ASN A 30 3.78 25.63 16.36
C ASN A 30 3.85 24.68 15.15
N ILE A 31 3.00 23.65 15.13
CA ILE A 31 3.00 22.63 14.08
C ILE A 31 1.62 22.52 13.47
N TYR A 32 1.55 22.45 12.15
CA TYR A 32 0.30 22.12 11.46
C TYR A 32 0.12 20.59 11.49
N TYR A 33 -0.09 20.06 12.69
CA TYR A 33 -0.18 18.62 12.94
C TYR A 33 -1.33 17.96 12.16
N GLU A 34 -2.41 18.68 11.87
CA GLU A 34 -3.52 18.21 11.05
C GLU A 34 -3.07 17.89 9.63
N GLN A 35 -2.16 18.67 9.05
CA GLN A 35 -1.59 18.38 7.73
C GLN A 35 -0.63 17.18 7.76
N ILE A 36 0.04 16.97 8.91
CA ILE A 36 0.86 15.76 9.12
C ILE A 36 -0.08 14.56 9.21
N LEU A 37 -1.12 14.61 10.03
CA LEU A 37 -2.07 13.51 10.20
C LEU A 37 -2.87 13.19 8.93
N ALA A 38 -3.19 14.20 8.12
CA ALA A 38 -3.84 13.98 6.83
C ALA A 38 -3.00 13.14 5.86
N LYS A 39 -1.67 13.18 6.00
CA LYS A 39 -0.74 12.40 5.15
C LYS A 39 -0.15 11.19 5.85
N PHE A 40 0.02 11.26 7.15
CA PHE A 40 0.60 10.23 8.01
C PHE A 40 -0.34 10.00 9.20
N PRO A 41 -1.46 9.29 9.03
CA PRO A 41 -2.40 8.98 10.11
C PRO A 41 -1.69 8.26 11.27
N ASN A 42 -2.11 8.55 12.49
CA ASN A 42 -1.58 7.90 13.69
C ASN A 42 -0.05 7.98 13.83
N SER A 43 0.55 9.10 13.44
CA SER A 43 2.01 9.29 13.45
C SER A 43 2.53 10.16 14.59
N LEU A 44 1.71 10.47 15.59
CA LEU A 44 2.12 11.32 16.70
C LEU A 44 2.60 10.51 17.91
N TRP A 45 3.78 10.88 18.40
CA TRP A 45 4.31 10.48 19.70
C TRP A 45 4.37 11.71 20.59
N ILE A 46 3.45 11.81 21.54
CA ILE A 46 3.28 13.01 22.34
C ILE A 46 3.72 12.78 23.77
N ALA A 47 4.61 13.65 24.24
CA ALA A 47 5.01 13.71 25.62
C ALA A 47 3.97 14.49 26.44
N GLY A 48 3.58 13.92 27.56
CA GLY A 48 2.71 14.54 28.53
C GLY A 48 2.99 13.97 29.91
N TYR A 49 3.86 14.65 30.64
CA TYR A 49 4.31 14.18 31.95
C TYR A 49 3.41 14.77 33.04
N GLY A 50 2.69 14.01 33.77
CA GLY A 50 2.02 14.44 34.98
C GLY A 50 3.03 14.78 36.07
N LEU A 51 3.02 14.02 37.16
CA LEU A 51 4.00 14.17 38.25
C LEU A 51 5.41 13.70 37.85
N ASN A 52 5.56 13.05 36.70
CA ASN A 52 6.82 12.49 36.20
C ASN A 52 7.50 11.54 37.21
N ASP A 53 6.70 10.80 37.97
CA ASP A 53 7.11 9.85 39.01
C ASP A 53 7.28 8.42 38.50
N GLY A 54 7.18 8.23 37.19
CA GLY A 54 7.26 6.93 36.53
C GLY A 54 5.94 6.17 36.51
N THR A 55 4.83 6.78 36.93
CA THR A 55 3.48 6.22 36.90
C THR A 55 2.63 6.92 35.85
N ALA A 56 1.93 6.14 35.02
CA ALA A 56 0.99 6.70 34.07
C ALA A 56 -0.27 7.19 34.81
N ASN A 57 -0.60 8.46 34.65
CA ASN A 57 -1.84 9.04 35.15
C ASN A 57 -2.62 9.64 33.98
N PHE A 58 -3.75 9.06 33.63
CA PHE A 58 -4.59 9.46 32.51
C PHE A 58 -5.25 10.84 32.67
N GLU A 59 -5.24 11.45 33.85
CA GLU A 59 -5.62 12.86 34.02
C GLU A 59 -4.72 13.80 33.21
N TYR A 60 -3.46 13.40 32.98
CA TYR A 60 -2.48 14.16 32.20
C TYR A 60 -2.34 13.68 30.76
N PHE A 61 -3.22 12.79 30.32
CA PHE A 61 -3.22 12.29 28.95
C PHE A 61 -3.39 13.46 27.96
N PRO A 62 -2.51 13.59 26.97
CA PRO A 62 -2.58 14.67 26.01
C PRO A 62 -3.71 14.45 24.99
N SER A 63 -4.96 14.58 25.39
CA SER A 63 -6.14 14.35 24.56
C SER A 63 -6.09 15.14 23.27
N MET A 64 -5.68 14.50 22.19
CA MET A 64 -5.72 14.98 20.81
C MET A 64 -5.72 13.79 19.84
N ASP A 65 -6.24 13.99 18.64
CA ASP A 65 -6.34 12.93 17.65
C ASP A 65 -4.98 12.51 17.09
N GLY A 66 -4.89 11.29 16.59
CA GLY A 66 -3.72 10.76 15.90
C GLY A 66 -2.51 10.45 16.76
N ILE A 67 -2.68 10.39 18.09
CA ILE A 67 -1.62 9.96 18.99
C ILE A 67 -1.50 8.43 18.90
N ARG A 68 -0.30 7.96 18.56
CA ARG A 68 0.06 6.55 18.58
C ARG A 68 0.77 6.16 19.86
N TRP A 69 1.66 7.01 20.36
CA TRP A 69 2.39 6.79 21.59
C TRP A 69 2.28 7.98 22.53
N TRP A 70 2.10 7.67 23.79
CA TRP A 70 2.13 8.64 24.88
C TRP A 70 3.33 8.36 25.78
N GLN A 71 4.29 9.30 25.82
CA GLN A 71 5.35 9.30 26.79
C GLN A 71 4.85 9.98 28.07
N TYR A 72 4.66 9.20 29.13
CA TYR A 72 4.12 9.69 30.39
C TYR A 72 5.18 9.97 31.45
N SER A 73 6.42 9.54 31.27
CA SER A 73 7.52 9.77 32.18
C SER A 73 8.85 9.81 31.44
N SER A 74 9.77 10.63 31.98
CA SER A 74 11.18 10.64 31.62
C SER A 74 12.09 10.42 32.84
N ASN A 75 11.53 10.05 33.99
CA ASN A 75 12.24 9.86 35.25
C ASN A 75 11.98 8.45 35.83
N PRO A 76 13.01 7.61 36.09
CA PRO A 76 14.42 7.83 35.71
C PRO A 76 14.71 7.51 34.23
N TYR A 77 13.75 6.91 33.51
CA TYR A 77 13.84 6.55 32.09
C TYR A 77 12.56 6.94 31.37
N ASP A 78 12.64 7.08 30.05
CA ASP A 78 11.49 7.30 29.20
C ASP A 78 10.53 6.10 29.28
N LYS A 79 9.29 6.36 29.66
CA LYS A 79 8.22 5.36 29.71
C LYS A 79 7.09 5.77 28.81
N ASN A 80 6.62 4.84 28.01
CA ASN A 80 5.63 5.06 26.96
C ASN A 80 4.48 4.06 27.06
N ILE A 81 3.29 4.51 26.69
CA ILE A 81 2.15 3.66 26.39
C ILE A 81 1.91 3.69 24.87
N VAL A 82 1.82 2.53 24.27
CA VAL A 82 1.34 2.38 22.89
C VAL A 82 -0.18 2.43 22.94
N LEU A 83 -0.76 3.41 22.28
CA LEU A 83 -2.22 3.62 22.25
C LEU A 83 -2.87 2.88 21.10
N LEU A 84 -2.07 2.57 20.07
CA LEU A 84 -2.48 1.74 18.95
C LEU A 84 -1.50 0.58 18.85
N ASP A 85 -2.02 -0.62 18.77
CA ASP A 85 -1.22 -1.80 18.50
C ASP A 85 -0.58 -1.65 17.12
N ASP A 86 0.72 -1.98 17.01
CA ASP A 86 1.44 -1.93 15.73
C ASP A 86 0.76 -2.81 14.66
N GLU A 87 0.11 -3.89 15.05
CA GLU A 87 -0.63 -4.75 14.12
C GLU A 87 -1.96 -4.12 13.67
N GLU A 88 -2.62 -3.34 14.51
CA GLU A 88 -3.82 -2.60 14.11
C GLU A 88 -3.50 -1.37 13.25
N ALA A 89 -2.31 -0.78 13.45
CA ALA A 89 -1.83 0.37 12.70
C ALA A 89 -1.20 0.01 11.34
N LYS A 90 -1.07 -1.30 11.02
CA LYS A 90 -0.56 -1.73 9.71
C LYS A 90 -1.69 -1.89 8.70
N PRO A 91 -1.42 -1.52 7.43
CA PRO A 91 -2.35 -1.86 6.37
C PRO A 91 -2.50 -3.38 6.28
N LYS A 92 -3.69 -3.86 6.06
CA LYS A 92 -3.97 -5.31 6.03
C LYS A 92 -5.01 -5.70 5.01
N TRP A 93 -4.80 -6.89 4.45
CA TRP A 93 -5.81 -7.54 3.64
C TRP A 93 -6.97 -8.03 4.49
N LYS A 94 -8.17 -7.71 4.06
CA LYS A 94 -9.42 -8.22 4.63
C LYS A 94 -10.24 -8.96 3.58
N LYS A 95 -11.15 -9.82 4.03
CA LYS A 95 -12.00 -10.64 3.19
C LYS A 95 -13.38 -10.78 3.79
N ASN A 96 -14.40 -10.82 2.92
CA ASN A 96 -15.75 -11.28 3.23
C ASN A 96 -16.26 -12.19 2.09
N ASP A 97 -17.57 -12.49 2.09
CA ASP A 97 -18.19 -13.33 1.04
C ASP A 97 -18.17 -12.69 -0.35
N THR A 98 -18.00 -11.37 -0.45
CA THR A 98 -17.94 -10.65 -1.73
C THR A 98 -16.54 -10.67 -2.34
N GLY A 99 -15.49 -10.54 -1.52
CA GLY A 99 -14.12 -10.46 -2.02
C GLY A 99 -13.11 -9.97 -0.99
N TYR A 100 -11.96 -9.56 -1.51
CA TYR A 100 -10.85 -9.03 -0.73
C TYR A 100 -10.77 -7.52 -0.88
N TRP A 101 -10.39 -6.81 0.19
CA TRP A 101 -10.01 -5.39 0.15
C TRP A 101 -8.77 -5.15 0.99
N TYR A 102 -8.11 -4.03 0.75
CA TYR A 102 -6.92 -3.62 1.49
C TYR A 102 -7.24 -2.41 2.35
N GLU A 103 -7.20 -2.58 3.67
CA GLU A 103 -7.54 -1.54 4.62
C GLU A 103 -6.27 -0.87 5.13
N HIS A 104 -6.22 0.44 4.99
CA HIS A 104 -5.16 1.28 5.55
C HIS A 104 -5.35 1.48 7.06
N PRO A 105 -4.29 1.95 7.77
CA PRO A 105 -4.37 2.17 9.23
C PRO A 105 -5.46 3.14 9.67
N ASP A 106 -5.85 4.08 8.81
CA ASP A 106 -6.91 5.06 9.05
C ASP A 106 -8.32 4.53 8.73
N GLY A 107 -8.43 3.26 8.38
CA GLY A 107 -9.69 2.62 7.99
C GLY A 107 -10.12 2.89 6.55
N SER A 108 -9.37 3.71 5.79
CA SER A 108 -9.62 3.91 4.37
C SER A 108 -9.22 2.68 3.55
N TYR A 109 -9.69 2.61 2.31
CA TYR A 109 -9.33 1.58 1.35
C TYR A 109 -9.47 2.11 -0.08
N PRO A 110 -8.64 1.61 -1.03
CA PRO A 110 -8.62 2.07 -2.41
C PRO A 110 -9.94 1.78 -3.13
N LYS A 111 -10.34 2.66 -4.06
CA LYS A 111 -11.52 2.51 -4.91
C LYS A 111 -11.26 3.08 -6.29
N GLU A 112 -11.62 2.30 -7.33
CA GLU A 112 -11.41 2.67 -8.73
C GLU A 112 -9.98 3.12 -9.02
N GLU A 113 -9.01 2.46 -8.35
CA GLU A 113 -7.61 2.83 -8.44
C GLU A 113 -6.66 1.65 -8.33
N TRP A 114 -5.46 1.87 -8.83
CA TRP A 114 -4.33 0.97 -8.69
C TRP A 114 -3.60 1.23 -7.39
N GLU A 115 -3.24 0.14 -6.71
CA GLU A 115 -2.35 0.24 -5.56
C GLU A 115 -1.24 -0.80 -5.61
N LYS A 116 -0.02 -0.36 -5.25
CA LYS A 116 1.15 -1.24 -5.18
C LYS A 116 1.38 -1.71 -3.75
N ILE A 117 1.09 -2.96 -3.48
CA ILE A 117 1.16 -3.57 -2.15
C ILE A 117 2.25 -4.64 -2.15
N GLY A 118 3.25 -4.49 -1.28
CA GLY A 118 4.37 -5.44 -1.22
C GLY A 118 5.14 -5.60 -2.54
N GLY A 119 5.20 -4.55 -3.37
CA GLY A 119 5.87 -4.58 -4.67
C GLY A 119 5.02 -5.10 -5.82
N VAL A 120 3.79 -5.57 -5.57
CA VAL A 120 2.85 -6.11 -6.56
C VAL A 120 1.71 -5.13 -6.79
N TRP A 121 1.26 -4.98 -8.04
CA TRP A 121 0.13 -4.13 -8.39
C TRP A 121 -1.20 -4.88 -8.25
N TYR A 122 -2.20 -4.16 -7.73
CA TYR A 122 -3.59 -4.58 -7.59
C TYR A 122 -4.50 -3.46 -8.10
N TYR A 123 -5.70 -3.80 -8.52
CA TYR A 123 -6.74 -2.81 -8.84
C TYR A 123 -7.98 -3.09 -8.01
N PHE A 124 -8.59 -2.02 -7.52
CA PHE A 124 -9.79 -2.08 -6.69
C PHE A 124 -10.98 -1.46 -7.41
N ASP A 125 -12.13 -2.11 -7.34
CA ASP A 125 -13.36 -1.64 -7.97
C ASP A 125 -13.98 -0.45 -7.22
N ALA A 126 -15.10 0.09 -7.73
CA ALA A 126 -15.83 1.21 -7.11
C ALA A 126 -16.32 0.92 -5.68
N LYS A 127 -16.44 -0.34 -5.30
CA LYS A 127 -16.79 -0.76 -3.94
C LYS A 127 -15.58 -1.01 -3.05
N GLY A 128 -14.38 -0.94 -3.61
CA GLY A 128 -13.11 -1.17 -2.93
C GLY A 128 -12.70 -2.65 -2.88
N TYR A 129 -13.34 -3.54 -3.65
CA TYR A 129 -12.90 -4.92 -3.74
C TYR A 129 -11.81 -5.10 -4.79
N CYS A 130 -10.79 -5.86 -4.44
CA CYS A 130 -9.70 -6.23 -5.34
C CYS A 130 -10.21 -7.09 -6.49
N LEU A 131 -9.84 -6.76 -7.73
CA LEU A 131 -10.13 -7.59 -8.88
C LEU A 131 -9.37 -8.93 -8.80
N THR A 132 -10.05 -10.03 -9.08
CA THR A 132 -9.48 -11.38 -9.05
C THR A 132 -9.95 -12.21 -10.24
N SER A 133 -9.09 -13.07 -10.77
CA SER A 133 -9.41 -14.05 -11.85
C SER A 133 -10.11 -13.44 -13.06
N GLN A 134 -9.75 -12.20 -13.44
CA GLN A 134 -10.46 -11.51 -14.54
C GLN A 134 -9.56 -10.58 -15.34
N TRP A 135 -10.00 -10.34 -16.57
CA TRP A 135 -9.45 -9.30 -17.44
C TRP A 135 -10.00 -7.94 -17.06
N PHE A 136 -9.18 -6.92 -17.20
CA PHE A 136 -9.52 -5.52 -16.96
C PHE A 136 -8.93 -4.65 -18.08
N LYS A 137 -9.72 -3.75 -18.61
CA LYS A 137 -9.27 -2.82 -19.67
C LYS A 137 -9.23 -1.40 -19.14
N GLU A 138 -8.08 -0.76 -19.25
CA GLU A 138 -7.88 0.64 -18.94
C GLU A 138 -6.94 1.29 -19.96
N ASN A 139 -7.27 2.51 -20.42
CA ASN A 139 -6.47 3.28 -21.36
C ASN A 139 -6.04 2.45 -22.61
N ASP A 140 -6.99 1.70 -23.17
CA ASP A 140 -6.82 0.77 -24.31
C ASP A 140 -5.82 -0.37 -24.11
N LYS A 141 -5.40 -0.63 -22.89
CA LYS A 141 -4.59 -1.77 -22.50
C LYS A 141 -5.39 -2.78 -21.72
N TRP A 142 -5.10 -4.06 -21.94
CA TRP A 142 -5.68 -5.15 -21.19
C TRP A 142 -4.70 -5.63 -20.13
N TYR A 143 -5.21 -5.87 -18.92
CA TYR A 143 -4.52 -6.42 -17.78
C TYR A 143 -5.25 -7.68 -17.30
N TYR A 144 -4.54 -8.58 -16.65
CA TYR A 144 -5.16 -9.75 -16.04
C TYR A 144 -4.80 -9.84 -14.56
N PHE A 145 -5.81 -10.03 -13.72
CA PHE A 145 -5.63 -10.26 -12.30
C PHE A 145 -5.75 -11.74 -11.97
N LYS A 146 -4.76 -12.27 -11.27
CA LYS A 146 -4.73 -13.66 -10.81
C LYS A 146 -5.78 -13.91 -9.74
N GLU A 147 -5.96 -15.17 -9.33
CA GLU A 147 -6.88 -15.57 -8.27
C GLU A 147 -6.63 -14.84 -6.95
N ASN A 148 -5.37 -14.57 -6.63
CA ASN A 148 -4.97 -13.82 -5.44
C ASN A 148 -5.03 -12.28 -5.61
N GLY A 149 -5.59 -11.79 -6.70
CA GLY A 149 -5.71 -10.36 -7.02
C GLY A 149 -4.45 -9.72 -7.60
N ALA A 150 -3.33 -10.38 -7.61
CA ALA A 150 -2.09 -9.83 -8.16
C ALA A 150 -2.19 -9.59 -9.67
N MET A 151 -1.81 -8.40 -10.14
CA MET A 151 -1.65 -8.14 -11.57
C MET A 151 -0.64 -9.13 -12.17
N ALA A 152 -1.02 -9.76 -13.26
CA ALA A 152 -0.16 -10.70 -13.95
C ALA A 152 0.92 -9.98 -14.76
N ILE A 153 2.11 -10.57 -14.82
CA ILE A 153 3.20 -10.24 -15.74
C ILE A 153 3.75 -11.54 -16.32
N GLY A 154 4.29 -11.48 -17.54
CA GLY A 154 4.76 -12.66 -18.24
C GLY A 154 3.63 -13.54 -18.76
N TRP A 155 3.88 -14.82 -18.92
CA TRP A 155 2.92 -15.77 -19.44
C TRP A 155 1.81 -16.11 -18.44
N VAL A 156 0.55 -16.09 -18.91
CA VAL A 156 -0.62 -16.53 -18.16
C VAL A 156 -1.48 -17.47 -18.99
N PHE A 157 -2.08 -18.47 -18.35
CA PHE A 157 -3.00 -19.40 -18.98
C PHE A 157 -4.41 -19.14 -18.47
N VAL A 158 -5.29 -18.68 -19.34
CA VAL A 158 -6.67 -18.29 -19.00
C VAL A 158 -7.64 -18.96 -19.96
N ASN A 159 -8.62 -19.69 -19.43
CA ASN A 159 -9.66 -20.35 -20.23
C ASN A 159 -9.12 -21.20 -21.40
N GLY A 160 -8.02 -21.95 -21.15
CA GLY A 160 -7.45 -22.83 -22.16
C GLY A 160 -6.55 -22.13 -23.19
N LYS A 161 -6.23 -20.85 -23.01
CA LYS A 161 -5.42 -20.05 -23.92
C LYS A 161 -4.23 -19.41 -23.19
N TRP A 162 -3.11 -19.25 -23.89
CA TRP A 162 -1.94 -18.53 -23.39
C TRP A 162 -1.95 -17.08 -23.86
N TYR A 163 -1.55 -16.17 -22.94
CA TYR A 163 -1.37 -14.74 -23.17
C TYR A 163 -0.04 -14.30 -22.57
N TYR A 164 0.49 -13.20 -23.03
CA TYR A 164 1.69 -12.61 -22.50
C TYR A 164 1.44 -11.15 -22.06
N LEU A 165 1.77 -10.85 -20.83
CA LEU A 165 1.70 -9.52 -20.24
C LEU A 165 3.14 -8.98 -20.10
N ASP A 166 3.39 -7.78 -20.53
CA ASP A 166 4.70 -7.13 -20.40
C ASP A 166 5.05 -6.79 -18.94
N ALA A 167 6.21 -6.15 -18.72
CA ALA A 167 6.64 -5.75 -17.37
C ALA A 167 5.73 -4.69 -16.73
N SER A 168 4.92 -3.97 -17.51
CA SER A 168 3.90 -3.04 -17.02
C SER A 168 2.57 -3.73 -16.69
N GLY A 169 2.44 -5.02 -17.00
CA GLY A 169 1.21 -5.81 -16.89
C GLY A 169 0.28 -5.69 -18.09
N ALA A 170 0.65 -4.92 -19.12
CA ALA A 170 -0.17 -4.77 -20.31
C ALA A 170 -0.07 -6.02 -21.22
N MET A 171 -1.22 -6.51 -21.69
CA MET A 171 -1.28 -7.61 -22.65
C MET A 171 -0.62 -7.20 -23.96
N VAL A 172 0.25 -8.07 -24.47
CA VAL A 172 0.99 -7.89 -25.72
C VAL A 172 0.28 -8.63 -26.84
N THR A 173 0.30 -8.06 -28.05
CA THR A 173 -0.10 -8.69 -29.30
C THR A 173 1.08 -8.71 -30.28
N GLY A 174 1.00 -9.52 -31.35
CA GLY A 174 2.08 -9.68 -32.32
C GLY A 174 3.18 -10.61 -31.83
N TRP A 175 4.40 -10.36 -32.32
CA TRP A 175 5.53 -11.25 -32.04
C TRP A 175 6.23 -10.92 -30.71
N VAL A 176 6.44 -11.93 -29.90
CA VAL A 176 7.15 -11.83 -28.61
C VAL A 176 8.30 -12.83 -28.58
N GLN A 177 9.50 -12.32 -28.39
CA GLN A 177 10.65 -13.17 -28.07
C GLN A 177 10.69 -13.44 -26.55
N TYR A 178 10.64 -14.72 -26.19
CA TYR A 178 10.79 -15.14 -24.80
C TYR A 178 11.80 -16.28 -24.71
N LYS A 179 12.91 -16.01 -24.00
CA LYS A 179 14.11 -16.87 -24.03
C LYS A 179 14.58 -17.04 -25.50
N ASP A 180 14.82 -18.26 -25.92
CA ASP A 180 15.34 -18.59 -27.27
C ASP A 180 14.23 -18.91 -28.27
N LYS A 181 12.99 -18.51 -28.03
CA LYS A 181 11.83 -18.80 -28.85
C LYS A 181 11.04 -17.56 -29.19
N LEU A 182 10.49 -17.54 -30.39
CA LEU A 182 9.58 -16.51 -30.85
C LEU A 182 8.15 -17.06 -30.83
N TYR A 183 7.24 -16.27 -30.23
CA TYR A 183 5.82 -16.60 -30.09
C TYR A 183 4.97 -15.56 -30.79
N HIS A 184 3.91 -15.97 -31.45
CA HIS A 184 2.95 -15.07 -32.06
C HIS A 184 1.67 -15.00 -31.23
N LEU A 185 1.29 -13.78 -30.85
CA LEU A 185 0.06 -13.44 -30.13
C LEU A 185 -0.87 -12.73 -31.09
N LYS A 186 -2.09 -13.24 -31.27
CA LYS A 186 -3.05 -12.70 -32.25
C LYS A 186 -3.36 -11.24 -31.98
N GLU A 187 -3.34 -10.42 -33.02
CA GLU A 187 -3.56 -8.97 -32.92
C GLU A 187 -4.96 -8.62 -32.38
N GLU A 188 -5.95 -9.42 -32.74
CA GLU A 188 -7.34 -9.17 -32.37
C GLU A 188 -7.68 -9.43 -30.91
N ASN A 189 -6.95 -10.34 -30.22
CA ASN A 189 -7.34 -10.79 -28.88
C ASN A 189 -6.18 -11.19 -27.95
N GLY A 190 -4.92 -11.16 -28.41
CA GLY A 190 -3.74 -11.52 -27.63
C GLY A 190 -3.53 -13.00 -27.35
N GLU A 191 -4.39 -13.90 -27.86
CA GLU A 191 -4.20 -15.36 -27.69
C GLU A 191 -2.94 -15.83 -28.44
N MET A 192 -2.15 -16.67 -27.80
CA MET A 192 -1.03 -17.32 -28.47
C MET A 192 -1.50 -18.22 -29.61
N SER A 193 -0.97 -18.02 -30.82
CA SER A 193 -1.17 -18.91 -31.95
C SER A 193 -0.56 -20.28 -31.69
N SER A 194 -1.31 -21.36 -31.99
CA SER A 194 -0.81 -22.70 -31.84
C SER A 194 0.13 -23.14 -32.95
N GLU A 195 0.24 -22.37 -34.03
CA GLU A 195 0.82 -22.86 -35.32
C GLU A 195 2.21 -22.31 -35.64
N GLU A 196 2.81 -21.38 -34.85
CA GLU A 196 4.11 -20.81 -35.20
C GLU A 196 5.08 -20.72 -34.03
N LEU A 197 5.76 -21.82 -33.76
CA LEU A 197 7.04 -21.80 -33.08
C LEU A 197 8.14 -21.69 -34.13
N VAL A 198 8.52 -20.46 -34.50
CA VAL A 198 9.71 -20.27 -35.34
C VAL A 198 10.94 -20.30 -34.44
N LYS A 199 11.82 -21.29 -34.67
CA LYS A 199 13.14 -21.32 -34.06
C LYS A 199 13.94 -20.16 -34.66
N VAL A 200 14.34 -19.22 -33.85
CA VAL A 200 15.34 -18.21 -34.29
C VAL A 200 16.68 -18.93 -34.24
N GLU A 201 17.16 -19.34 -35.42
CA GLU A 201 18.55 -19.77 -35.55
C GLU A 201 19.42 -18.51 -35.52
N GLY A 202 20.30 -18.42 -34.49
CA GLY A 202 21.30 -17.38 -34.33
C GLY A 202 22.52 -17.63 -35.18
#